data_f5ae4691ff6c48e2b304dd668cbabb8d
#
_entry.id   f5ae4691ff6c48e2b304dd668cbabb8d
#
_cell.length_a   1.000
_cell.length_b   1.000
_cell.length_c   1.000
_cell.angle_alpha   90.00
_cell.angle_beta   90.00
_cell.angle_gamma   90.00
#
_symmetry.space_group_name_H-M   'P 1'
#
loop_
_entity.id
_entity.type
_entity.pdbx_description
1 polymer ?
#
loop_
_entity_poly.entity_id
_entity_poly.type
_entity_poly.pdbx_seq_one_letter_code
_entity_poly.pdbx_strand_id
1 'polypeptide(L)'
;MKKEQVLIVEDDADIRDGVRILLESEGYAVMEAEDGRQGLYCLNDEVDLVILDVMMPGMSGLRTCEEIRKISNVPILFLTAKAQ
;
A
#
# COMPACT_ATOMS: atom_id res chain seq x y z
N MET A 1 21.73 -8.08 4.83
CA MET A 1 20.68 -8.43 3.91
C MET A 1 19.68 -7.33 3.74
N LYS A 2 19.23 -7.14 2.51
CA LYS A 2 18.27 -6.12 2.21
C LYS A 2 16.88 -6.54 2.65
N LYS A 3 16.16 -5.64 3.33
CA LYS A 3 14.78 -5.91 3.71
C LYS A 3 13.88 -5.76 2.51
N GLU A 4 12.83 -6.56 2.45
CA GLU A 4 11.81 -6.37 1.45
C GLU A 4 10.97 -5.17 1.80
N GLN A 5 10.60 -4.40 0.79
CA GLN A 5 9.91 -3.14 0.98
C GLN A 5 8.44 -3.24 0.62
N VAL A 6 7.60 -2.80 1.54
CA VAL A 6 6.15 -2.82 1.36
C VAL A 6 5.63 -1.40 1.38
N LEU A 7 4.82 -1.06 0.40
CA LEU A 7 4.13 0.23 0.36
C LEU A 7 2.69 -0.01 0.80
N ILE A 8 2.25 0.68 1.84
CA ILE A 8 0.88 0.59 2.33
C ILE A 8 0.13 1.84 1.91
N VAL A 9 -0.99 1.66 1.22
CA VAL A 9 -1.85 2.76 0.79
C VAL A 9 -3.19 2.60 1.49
N GLU A 10 -3.43 3.41 2.50
CA GLU A 10 -4.59 3.31 3.36
C GLU A 10 -4.90 4.68 3.96
N ASP A 11 -6.14 5.14 3.82
CA ASP A 11 -6.50 6.46 4.32
C ASP A 11 -6.75 6.51 5.83
N ASP A 12 -7.10 5.38 6.44
CA ASP A 12 -7.31 5.33 7.88
C ASP A 12 -5.97 5.18 8.58
N ALA A 13 -5.58 6.20 9.33
CA ALA A 13 -4.27 6.23 9.98
C ALA A 13 -4.09 5.11 11.00
N ASP A 14 -5.14 4.74 11.71
CA ASP A 14 -5.03 3.69 12.72
C ASP A 14 -4.81 2.32 12.08
N ILE A 15 -5.53 2.05 11.00
CA ILE A 15 -5.35 0.80 10.28
C ILE A 15 -3.97 0.77 9.65
N ARG A 16 -3.57 1.88 9.03
CA ARG A 16 -2.26 1.98 8.39
C ARG A 16 -1.14 1.75 9.40
N ASP A 17 -1.23 2.38 10.58
CA ASP A 17 -0.23 2.20 11.64
C ASP A 17 -0.20 0.75 12.11
N GLY A 18 -1.35 0.13 12.30
CA GLY A 18 -1.42 -1.25 12.76
C GLY A 18 -0.75 -2.21 11.79
N VAL A 19 -1.03 -2.03 10.50
CA VAL A 19 -0.42 -2.88 9.48
C VAL A 19 1.09 -2.63 9.41
N ARG A 20 1.49 -1.37 9.50
CA ARG A 20 2.92 -1.03 9.48
C ARG A 20 3.65 -1.69 10.64
N ILE A 21 3.11 -1.56 11.84
CA ILE A 21 3.76 -2.12 13.03
C ILE A 21 3.91 -3.64 12.89
N LEU A 22 2.86 -4.29 12.43
CA LEU A 22 2.90 -5.73 12.23
C LEU A 22 3.98 -6.13 11.22
N LEU A 23 4.02 -5.44 10.09
CA LEU A 23 4.98 -5.77 9.04
C LEU A 23 6.42 -5.49 9.48
N GLU A 24 6.62 -4.38 10.17
CA GLU A 24 7.96 -4.06 10.67
C GLU A 24 8.42 -5.10 11.68
N SER A 25 7.51 -5.60 12.49
CA SER A 25 7.86 -6.64 13.46
C SER A 25 8.28 -7.95 12.77
N GLU A 26 7.86 -8.14 11.53
CA GLU A 26 8.22 -9.32 10.75
C GLU A 26 9.45 -9.08 9.88
N GLY A 27 10.06 -7.92 9.99
CA GLY A 27 11.31 -7.64 9.29
C GLY A 27 11.19 -6.90 7.97
N TYR A 28 10.00 -6.40 7.63
CA TYR A 28 9.84 -5.64 6.39
C TYR A 28 10.16 -4.16 6.60
N ALA A 29 10.61 -3.50 5.54
CA ALA A 29 10.70 -2.06 5.52
C ALA A 29 9.38 -1.54 4.96
N VAL A 30 8.80 -0.52 5.59
CA VAL A 30 7.45 -0.07 5.23
C VAL A 30 7.45 1.40 4.86
N MET A 31 6.80 1.72 3.75
CA MET A 31 6.47 3.08 3.37
C MET A 31 4.96 3.24 3.45
N GLU A 32 4.50 4.42 3.83
CA GLU A 32 3.09 4.69 4.00
C GLU A 32 2.60 5.78 3.06
N ALA A 33 1.40 5.60 2.55
CA ALA A 33 0.72 6.62 1.76
C ALA A 33 -0.72 6.67 2.23
N GLU A 34 -1.29 7.86 2.31
CA GLU A 34 -2.64 8.01 2.82
C GLU A 34 -3.71 8.06 1.74
N ASP A 35 -3.32 8.06 0.49
CA ASP A 35 -4.27 7.97 -0.62
C ASP A 35 -3.58 7.42 -1.86
N GLY A 36 -4.38 7.18 -2.90
CA GLY A 36 -3.85 6.57 -4.11
C GLY A 36 -2.83 7.43 -4.84
N ARG A 37 -3.04 8.73 -4.84
CA ARG A 37 -2.13 9.64 -5.51
C ARG A 37 -0.77 9.63 -4.84
N GLN A 38 -0.77 9.69 -3.51
CA GLN A 38 0.46 9.62 -2.75
C GLN A 38 1.13 8.26 -2.93
N GLY A 39 0.32 7.19 -3.02
CA GLY A 39 0.85 5.86 -3.28
C GLY A 39 1.59 5.79 -4.61
N LEU A 40 1.02 6.36 -5.65
CA LEU A 40 1.67 6.40 -6.95
C LEU A 40 2.98 7.20 -6.90
N TYR A 41 2.97 8.28 -6.15
CA TYR A 41 4.16 9.11 -6.00
C TYR A 41 5.29 8.35 -5.28
N CYS A 42 4.94 7.53 -4.29
CA CYS A 42 5.93 6.78 -3.51
C CYS A 42 6.44 5.52 -4.20
N LEU A 43 5.73 5.06 -5.20
CA LEU A 43 6.09 3.81 -5.88
C LEU A 43 7.40 3.97 -6.64
N ASN A 44 8.29 3.00 -6.48
CA ASN A 44 9.54 2.96 -7.22
C ASN A 44 9.97 1.51 -7.40
N ASP A 45 11.11 1.29 -8.06
CA ASP A 45 11.56 -0.06 -8.39
C ASP A 45 11.98 -0.88 -7.18
N GLU A 46 12.14 -0.24 -6.02
CA GLU A 46 12.54 -0.93 -4.81
C GLU A 46 11.35 -1.54 -4.06
N VAL A 47 10.14 -1.17 -4.43
CA VAL A 47 8.95 -1.68 -3.75
C VAL A 47 8.67 -3.11 -4.20
N ASP A 48 8.57 -4.01 -3.24
CA ASP A 48 8.37 -5.44 -3.50
C ASP A 48 6.91 -5.86 -3.42
N LEU A 49 6.08 -5.08 -2.71
CA LEU A 49 4.66 -5.39 -2.53
C LEU A 49 3.91 -4.10 -2.21
N VAL A 50 2.73 -3.95 -2.77
CA VAL A 50 1.83 -2.86 -2.43
C VAL A 50 0.62 -3.45 -1.71
N ILE A 51 0.31 -2.93 -0.53
CA ILE A 51 -0.93 -3.25 0.17
C ILE A 51 -1.85 -2.05 -0.02
N LEU A 52 -3.00 -2.28 -0.58
CA LEU A 52 -3.84 -1.22 -1.11
C LEU A 52 -5.28 -1.38 -0.62
N ASP A 53 -5.77 -0.36 0.07
CA ASP A 53 -7.15 -0.35 0.52
C ASP A 53 -8.07 -0.14 -0.67
N VAL A 54 -9.13 -0.92 -0.76
CA VAL A 54 -10.10 -0.82 -1.84
C VAL A 54 -10.95 0.43 -1.69
N MET A 55 -11.37 0.72 -0.46
CA MET A 55 -12.32 1.81 -0.21
C MET A 55 -11.61 3.03 0.32
N MET A 56 -11.32 3.97 -0.56
CA MET A 56 -10.68 5.22 -0.18
C MET A 56 -11.41 6.39 -0.82
N PRO A 57 -11.46 7.55 -0.17
CA PRO A 57 -12.03 8.73 -0.79
C PRO A 57 -11.14 9.22 -1.94
N GLY A 58 -11.74 9.89 -2.90
CA GLY A 58 -11.02 10.36 -4.07
C GLY A 58 -10.70 9.20 -5.00
N MET A 59 -9.43 8.91 -5.20
CA MET A 59 -9.03 7.80 -6.06
C MET A 59 -9.18 6.50 -5.30
N SER A 60 -10.09 5.64 -5.76
CA SER A 60 -10.33 4.35 -5.10
C SER A 60 -9.12 3.43 -5.24
N GLY A 61 -9.12 2.37 -4.42
CA GLY A 61 -8.06 1.38 -4.52
C GLY A 61 -8.02 0.70 -5.88
N LEU A 62 -9.18 0.41 -6.46
CA LEU A 62 -9.23 -0.20 -7.78
C LEU A 62 -8.64 0.71 -8.84
N ARG A 63 -8.97 2.00 -8.79
CA ARG A 63 -8.42 2.96 -9.72
C ARG A 63 -6.90 3.09 -9.53
N THR A 64 -6.47 3.12 -8.27
CA THR A 64 -5.04 3.19 -7.96
C THR A 64 -4.32 1.97 -8.54
N CYS A 65 -4.92 0.80 -8.40
CA CYS A 65 -4.34 -0.42 -8.97
C CYS A 65 -4.18 -0.31 -10.48
N GLU A 66 -5.20 0.22 -11.16
CA GLU A 66 -5.12 0.41 -12.61
C GLU A 66 -3.96 1.32 -12.98
N GLU A 67 -3.78 2.40 -12.23
CA GLU A 67 -2.70 3.34 -12.50
C GLU A 67 -1.33 2.70 -12.23
N ILE A 68 -1.22 1.92 -11.16
CA ILE A 68 0.01 1.21 -10.85
C ILE A 68 0.37 0.26 -11.99
N ARG A 69 -0.62 -0.47 -12.52
CA ARG A 69 -0.37 -1.45 -13.57
C ARG A 69 0.13 -0.84 -14.86
N LYS A 70 -0.07 0.45 -15.08
CA LYS A 70 0.46 1.14 -16.25
C LYS A 70 1.98 1.30 -16.17
N ILE A 71 2.53 1.26 -14.97
CA ILE A 71 3.95 1.56 -14.77
C ILE A 71 4.72 0.47 -14.02
N SER A 72 4.05 -0.56 -13.50
CA SER A 72 4.73 -1.57 -12.68
C SER A 72 3.94 -2.87 -12.66
N ASN A 73 4.68 -3.97 -12.52
CA ASN A 73 4.08 -5.28 -12.31
C ASN A 73 4.18 -5.72 -10.85
N VAL A 74 4.45 -4.77 -9.96
CA VAL A 74 4.61 -5.09 -8.53
C VAL A 74 3.37 -5.82 -8.01
N PRO A 75 3.54 -6.84 -7.19
CA PRO A 75 2.39 -7.52 -6.58
C PRO A 75 1.56 -6.57 -5.75
N ILE A 76 0.24 -6.70 -5.84
CA ILE A 76 -0.69 -5.86 -5.10
C ILE A 76 -1.59 -6.78 -4.28
N LEU A 77 -1.70 -6.49 -3.00
CA LEU A 77 -2.60 -7.18 -2.10
C LEU A 77 -3.65 -6.18 -1.65
N PHE A 78 -4.92 -6.49 -1.92
CA PHE A 78 -5.98 -5.61 -1.51
C PHE A 78 -6.36 -5.82 -0.06
N LEU A 79 -6.58 -4.73 0.64
CA LEU A 79 -7.01 -4.74 2.03
C LEU A 79 -8.44 -4.20 2.07
N THR A 80 -9.35 -4.95 2.65
CA THR A 80 -10.69 -4.43 2.84
C THR A 80 -10.92 -4.28 4.32
N ALA A 81 -11.21 -3.09 4.71
CA ALA A 81 -11.44 -2.80 6.10
C ALA A 81 -12.86 -3.11 6.52
N LYS A 82 -13.70 -3.59 5.62
CA LYS A 82 -15.03 -3.76 5.90
C LYS A 82 -15.29 -5.05 6.52
N ALA A 83 -15.60 -5.03 7.72
CA ALA A 83 -15.97 -6.25 8.33
C ALA A 83 -17.44 -6.35 8.26
N GLN A 84 -18.05 -6.99 8.00
CA GLN A 84 -19.34 -6.96 8.04
C GLN A 84 -20.21 -7.41 8.06
#